data_09afd2c8e06d9b185fe636d179f71d61
#
_entry.id   09afd2c8e06d9b185fe636d179f71d61
#
_cell.length_a   1.000
_cell.length_b   1.000
_cell.length_c   1.000
_cell.angle_alpha   90.00
_cell.angle_beta   90.00
_cell.angle_gamma   90.00
#
_symmetry.space_group_name_H-M   'P 1'
#
loop_
_entity.id
_entity.type
_entity.pdbx_description
1 polymer ?
#
loop_
_entity_poly.entity_id
_entity_poly.type
_entity_poly.pdbx_seq_one_letter_code
_entity_poly.pdbx_strand_id
1 'polypeptide(L)'
;MAAATALCDAAAPRMASKKRIALISTGGTIEKTYDELQGVLDNRTSVLDVMLASLQLQGIEIVRIPLMNKDSLQMTPQDHDLIARTAGSMAEAHDGVVIVHGTDRLARSGERVCELLGSPRVPIVLTGAMRPYVMRNTDALQNLTEALLAVQVMPAGVYVAMHNQVLQFPGIVKDKDRGTFVRAGG
;
A
#
# COMPACT_ATOMS: atom_id res chain seq x y z
N MET A 1 18.28 -44.53 41.10
CA MET A 1 17.89 -43.13 40.78
C MET A 1 18.13 -42.91 39.29
N ALA A 2 17.10 -43.01 38.48
CA ALA A 2 17.16 -42.78 37.04
C ALA A 2 16.40 -41.48 36.73
N ALA A 3 17.13 -40.45 36.31
CA ALA A 3 16.56 -39.20 35.86
C ALA A 3 16.07 -39.35 34.41
N ALA A 4 14.76 -39.31 34.22
CA ALA A 4 14.14 -39.28 32.89
C ALA A 4 14.31 -37.90 32.30
N THR A 5 15.11 -37.80 31.25
CA THR A 5 15.25 -36.60 30.42
C THR A 5 14.01 -36.51 29.53
N ALA A 6 13.12 -35.56 29.85
CA ALA A 6 11.99 -35.23 28.97
C ALA A 6 12.55 -34.51 27.75
N LEU A 7 12.61 -35.19 26.59
CA LEU A 7 12.81 -34.54 25.30
C LEU A 7 11.56 -33.65 25.02
N CYS A 8 11.81 -32.38 24.96
CA CYS A 8 10.83 -31.42 24.47
C CYS A 8 10.65 -31.66 22.96
N ASP A 9 9.54 -32.30 22.62
CA ASP A 9 9.14 -32.53 21.22
C ASP A 9 8.69 -31.18 20.65
N ALA A 10 9.66 -30.42 20.15
CA ALA A 10 9.39 -29.19 19.44
C ALA A 10 8.76 -29.54 18.09
N ALA A 11 7.43 -29.51 18.02
CA ALA A 11 6.71 -29.64 16.77
C ALA A 11 7.34 -28.67 15.74
N ALA A 12 7.75 -29.20 14.58
CA ALA A 12 8.29 -28.40 13.49
C ALA A 12 7.34 -27.23 13.18
N PRO A 13 7.85 -26.00 13.02
CA PRO A 13 6.99 -24.87 12.76
C PRO A 13 6.19 -25.13 11.48
N ARG A 14 4.86 -25.23 11.63
CA ARG A 14 3.95 -25.25 10.49
C ARG A 14 4.27 -24.02 9.65
N MET A 15 4.72 -24.20 8.40
CA MET A 15 4.86 -23.10 7.46
C MET A 15 3.53 -22.36 7.43
N ALA A 16 3.51 -21.14 7.96
CA ALA A 16 2.32 -20.31 7.93
C ALA A 16 1.93 -20.12 6.45
N SER A 17 0.66 -20.34 6.11
CA SER A 17 0.17 -20.11 4.77
C SER A 17 0.47 -18.65 4.39
N LYS A 18 1.00 -18.43 3.19
CA LYS A 18 1.26 -17.07 2.69
C LYS A 18 -0.02 -16.27 2.72
N LYS A 19 0.06 -15.03 3.23
CA LYS A 19 -1.07 -14.10 3.14
C LYS A 19 -1.25 -13.64 1.70
N ARG A 20 -2.47 -13.67 1.20
CA ARG A 20 -2.83 -13.16 -0.12
C ARG A 20 -3.17 -11.67 -0.02
N ILE A 21 -2.37 -10.84 -0.66
CA ILE A 21 -2.51 -9.39 -0.63
C ILE A 21 -2.92 -8.87 -2.01
N ALA A 22 -4.07 -8.17 -2.09
CA ALA A 22 -4.43 -7.45 -3.30
C ALA A 22 -3.64 -6.14 -3.35
N LEU A 23 -2.91 -5.91 -4.44
CA LEU A 23 -2.20 -4.65 -4.69
C LEU A 23 -2.87 -3.91 -5.83
N ILE A 24 -3.64 -2.88 -5.48
CA ILE A 24 -4.36 -2.01 -6.40
C ILE A 24 -3.43 -0.88 -6.82
N SER A 25 -3.19 -0.69 -8.11
CA SER A 25 -2.45 0.45 -8.63
C SER A 25 -3.38 1.46 -9.28
N THR A 26 -3.15 2.74 -8.98
CA THR A 26 -3.93 3.87 -9.50
C THR A 26 -3.08 4.91 -10.23
N GLY A 27 -1.77 4.67 -10.37
CA GLY A 27 -0.81 5.60 -10.92
C GLY A 27 -0.17 6.49 -9.84
N GLY A 28 -0.03 7.76 -10.13
CA GLY A 28 0.62 8.73 -9.24
C GLY A 28 2.14 8.78 -9.41
N THR A 29 2.79 9.60 -8.60
CA THR A 29 4.23 9.90 -8.71
C THR A 29 5.11 8.65 -8.64
N ILE A 30 4.76 7.67 -7.84
CA ILE A 30 5.53 6.43 -7.66
C ILE A 30 5.75 5.68 -8.97
N GLU A 31 4.76 5.72 -9.88
CA GLU A 31 4.77 5.02 -11.16
C GLU A 31 5.18 5.91 -12.36
N LYS A 32 5.53 7.18 -12.13
CA LYS A 32 5.99 8.05 -13.24
C LYS A 32 7.33 7.59 -13.78
N THR A 33 7.42 7.49 -15.10
CA THR A 33 8.64 7.22 -15.86
C THR A 33 9.00 8.39 -16.75
N TYR A 34 10.28 8.53 -17.08
CA TYR A 34 10.74 9.60 -17.96
C TYR A 34 10.45 9.27 -19.43
N ASP A 35 9.76 10.18 -20.09
CA ASP A 35 9.54 10.13 -21.53
C ASP A 35 10.61 10.97 -22.24
N GLU A 36 11.53 10.32 -22.89
CA GLU A 36 12.65 10.94 -23.58
C GLU A 36 12.22 11.80 -24.77
N LEU A 37 11.11 11.43 -25.42
CA LEU A 37 10.61 12.15 -26.59
C LEU A 37 9.90 13.45 -26.22
N GLN A 38 9.24 13.48 -25.06
CA GLN A 38 8.52 14.66 -24.59
C GLN A 38 9.28 15.43 -23.49
N GLY A 39 10.31 14.84 -22.93
CA GLY A 39 11.11 15.46 -21.87
C GLY A 39 10.36 15.61 -20.54
N VAL A 40 9.35 14.77 -20.26
CA VAL A 40 8.50 14.85 -19.07
C VAL A 40 8.44 13.56 -18.29
N LEU A 41 8.08 13.66 -17.00
CA LEU A 41 7.72 12.51 -16.17
C LEU A 41 6.22 12.26 -16.29
N ASP A 42 5.83 11.06 -16.77
CA ASP A 42 4.44 10.72 -17.01
C ASP A 42 4.11 9.28 -16.58
N ASN A 43 2.82 9.02 -16.33
CA ASN A 43 2.29 7.71 -15.96
C ASN A 43 2.00 6.87 -17.22
N ARG A 44 3.03 6.36 -17.91
CA ARG A 44 2.87 5.55 -19.14
C ARG A 44 2.99 4.06 -18.90
N THR A 45 4.02 3.64 -18.18
CA THR A 45 4.30 2.23 -17.92
C THR A 45 4.45 2.01 -16.42
N SER A 46 3.75 1.02 -15.88
CA SER A 46 3.88 0.67 -14.48
C SER A 46 5.26 0.08 -14.19
N VAL A 47 5.91 0.61 -13.17
CA VAL A 47 7.20 0.12 -12.64
C VAL A 47 7.03 -0.79 -11.43
N LEU A 48 5.78 -1.02 -11.00
CA LEU A 48 5.52 -1.80 -9.78
C LEU A 48 6.01 -3.25 -9.89
N ASP A 49 5.96 -3.87 -11.06
CA ASP A 49 6.47 -5.24 -11.23
C ASP A 49 7.99 -5.29 -11.05
N VAL A 50 8.71 -4.27 -11.52
CA VAL A 50 10.15 -4.12 -11.29
C VAL A 50 10.44 -3.91 -9.81
N MET A 51 9.66 -3.05 -9.13
CA MET A 51 9.80 -2.82 -7.70
C MET A 51 9.56 -4.10 -6.90
N LEU A 52 8.47 -4.82 -7.18
CA LEU A 52 8.13 -6.07 -6.50
C LEU A 52 9.17 -7.17 -6.74
N ALA A 53 9.71 -7.27 -7.96
CA ALA A 53 10.76 -8.23 -8.30
C ALA A 53 12.09 -7.96 -7.55
N SER A 54 12.32 -6.74 -7.10
CA SER A 54 13.49 -6.37 -6.30
C SER A 54 13.36 -6.70 -4.81
N LEU A 55 12.16 -7.11 -4.34
CA LEU A 55 11.87 -7.40 -2.94
C LEU A 55 11.88 -8.92 -2.66
N GLN A 56 12.21 -9.29 -1.42
CA GLN A 56 12.15 -10.68 -0.93
C GLN A 56 10.81 -10.91 -0.22
N LEU A 57 9.79 -11.34 -0.98
CA LEU A 57 8.40 -11.45 -0.52
C LEU A 57 8.04 -12.89 -0.12
N GLN A 58 8.75 -13.45 0.87
CA GLN A 58 8.58 -14.85 1.29
C GLN A 58 7.23 -15.13 1.97
N GLY A 59 6.71 -14.16 2.72
CA GLY A 59 5.52 -14.33 3.58
C GLY A 59 4.19 -14.02 2.91
N ILE A 60 4.19 -13.49 1.68
CA ILE A 60 2.98 -13.03 0.98
C ILE A 60 2.92 -13.52 -0.46
N GLU A 61 1.71 -13.57 -0.97
CA GLU A 61 1.36 -13.70 -2.39
C GLU A 61 0.65 -12.43 -2.83
N ILE A 62 1.15 -11.77 -3.88
CA ILE A 62 0.58 -10.51 -4.36
C ILE A 62 -0.29 -10.76 -5.60
N VAL A 63 -1.54 -10.30 -5.52
CA VAL A 63 -2.47 -10.24 -6.65
C VAL A 63 -2.54 -8.79 -7.15
N ARG A 64 -2.04 -8.54 -8.37
CA ARG A 64 -2.00 -7.21 -8.98
C ARG A 64 -3.35 -6.83 -9.57
N ILE A 65 -3.84 -5.64 -9.22
CA ILE A 65 -5.08 -5.06 -9.73
C ILE A 65 -4.75 -3.69 -10.35
N PRO A 66 -4.41 -3.63 -11.65
CA PRO A 66 -4.18 -2.36 -12.33
C PRO A 66 -5.51 -1.66 -12.59
N LEU A 67 -5.95 -0.82 -11.64
CA LEU A 67 -7.27 -0.19 -11.68
C LEU A 67 -7.30 1.02 -12.61
N MET A 68 -6.30 1.87 -12.52
CA MET A 68 -6.11 3.04 -13.37
C MET A 68 -4.65 3.48 -13.36
N ASN A 69 -4.30 4.43 -14.23
CA ASN A 69 -2.96 5.03 -14.27
C ASN A 69 -3.09 6.54 -14.45
N LYS A 70 -3.47 7.24 -13.36
CA LYS A 70 -3.75 8.69 -13.37
C LYS A 70 -2.86 9.44 -12.41
N ASP A 71 -2.56 10.70 -12.73
CA ASP A 71 -2.12 11.65 -11.72
C ASP A 71 -3.30 11.92 -10.75
N SER A 72 -3.04 11.85 -9.44
CA SER A 72 -4.12 12.01 -8.45
C SER A 72 -4.80 13.38 -8.51
N LEU A 73 -4.13 14.42 -9.01
CA LEU A 73 -4.73 15.73 -9.24
C LEU A 73 -5.82 15.73 -10.32
N GLN A 74 -5.78 14.74 -11.22
CA GLN A 74 -6.78 14.57 -12.29
C GLN A 74 -7.94 13.64 -11.88
N MET A 75 -7.87 13.02 -10.68
CA MET A 75 -8.91 12.12 -10.22
C MET A 75 -10.21 12.88 -9.90
N THR A 76 -11.31 12.31 -10.36
CA THR A 76 -12.67 12.76 -10.10
C THR A 76 -13.25 12.11 -8.84
N PRO A 77 -14.39 12.59 -8.29
CA PRO A 77 -15.08 11.90 -7.23
C PRO A 77 -15.41 10.43 -7.57
N GLN A 78 -15.76 10.15 -8.82
CA GLN A 78 -16.05 8.79 -9.31
C GLN A 78 -14.82 7.88 -9.29
N ASP A 79 -13.62 8.43 -9.52
CA ASP A 79 -12.36 7.66 -9.40
C ASP A 79 -12.13 7.25 -7.94
N HIS A 80 -12.35 8.14 -6.96
CA HIS A 80 -12.25 7.81 -5.54
C HIS A 80 -13.29 6.77 -5.11
N ASP A 81 -14.52 6.85 -5.64
CA ASP A 81 -15.57 5.86 -5.42
C ASP A 81 -15.18 4.49 -6.00
N LEU A 82 -14.61 4.46 -7.20
CA LEU A 82 -14.14 3.24 -7.83
C LEU A 82 -13.01 2.59 -7.02
N ILE A 83 -12.05 3.38 -6.55
CA ILE A 83 -10.98 2.90 -5.66
C ILE A 83 -11.57 2.27 -4.39
N ALA A 84 -12.50 2.96 -3.74
CA ALA A 84 -13.11 2.48 -2.50
C ALA A 84 -13.92 1.18 -2.69
N ARG A 85 -14.73 1.10 -3.74
CA ARG A 85 -15.49 -0.12 -4.09
C ARG A 85 -14.58 -1.30 -4.43
N THR A 86 -13.52 -1.05 -5.22
CA THR A 86 -12.55 -2.08 -5.57
C THR A 86 -11.82 -2.59 -4.33
N ALA A 87 -11.39 -1.66 -3.44
CA ALA A 87 -10.76 -2.05 -2.17
C ALA A 87 -11.68 -2.92 -1.31
N GLY A 88 -12.98 -2.56 -1.22
CA GLY A 88 -13.98 -3.37 -0.51
C GLY A 88 -14.13 -4.76 -1.11
N SER A 89 -14.28 -4.85 -2.43
CA SER A 89 -14.40 -6.14 -3.12
C SER A 89 -13.13 -7.01 -2.92
N MET A 90 -11.95 -6.42 -2.97
CA MET A 90 -10.71 -7.16 -2.73
C MET A 90 -10.55 -7.58 -1.28
N ALA A 91 -11.01 -6.79 -0.33
CA ALA A 91 -11.00 -7.11 1.11
C ALA A 91 -11.84 -8.35 1.46
N GLU A 92 -12.84 -8.69 0.66
CA GLU A 92 -13.66 -9.92 0.86
C GLU A 92 -12.91 -11.21 0.49
N ALA A 93 -11.93 -11.13 -0.42
CA ALA A 93 -11.26 -12.30 -1.00
C ALA A 93 -9.77 -12.42 -0.64
N HIS A 94 -9.21 -11.43 0.08
CA HIS A 94 -7.79 -11.36 0.41
C HIS A 94 -7.57 -11.10 1.91
N ASP A 95 -6.36 -11.38 2.39
CA ASP A 95 -5.95 -11.15 3.78
C ASP A 95 -5.55 -9.69 4.06
N GLY A 96 -5.49 -8.87 3.02
CA GLY A 96 -5.22 -7.44 3.09
C GLY A 96 -5.19 -6.80 1.71
N VAL A 97 -5.29 -5.47 1.70
CA VAL A 97 -5.29 -4.67 0.47
C VAL A 97 -4.24 -3.57 0.58
N VAL A 98 -3.39 -3.42 -0.42
CA VAL A 98 -2.49 -2.28 -0.58
C VAL A 98 -2.96 -1.46 -1.78
N ILE A 99 -3.06 -0.14 -1.61
CA ILE A 99 -3.44 0.80 -2.67
C ILE A 99 -2.26 1.73 -2.95
N VAL A 100 -1.66 1.60 -4.12
CA VAL A 100 -0.63 2.52 -4.61
C VAL A 100 -1.30 3.70 -5.29
N HIS A 101 -1.03 4.92 -4.79
CA HIS A 101 -1.78 6.12 -5.13
C HIS A 101 -0.89 7.36 -5.23
N GLY A 102 -1.31 8.35 -6.01
CA GLY A 102 -0.68 9.67 -6.03
C GLY A 102 -0.93 10.44 -4.73
N THR A 103 0.14 11.00 -4.14
CA THR A 103 0.11 11.55 -2.78
C THR A 103 -0.76 12.80 -2.60
N ASP A 104 -1.06 13.55 -3.68
CA ASP A 104 -1.80 14.82 -3.55
C ASP A 104 -3.27 14.63 -3.15
N ARG A 105 -3.90 13.54 -3.58
CA ARG A 105 -5.28 13.20 -3.21
C ARG A 105 -5.42 11.85 -2.51
N LEU A 106 -4.32 11.24 -2.06
CA LEU A 106 -4.34 9.98 -1.31
C LEU A 106 -5.23 10.05 -0.07
N ALA A 107 -5.11 11.14 0.71
CA ALA A 107 -5.94 11.35 1.89
C ALA A 107 -7.44 11.32 1.55
N ARG A 108 -7.84 11.96 0.45
CA ARG A 108 -9.23 11.94 0.00
C ARG A 108 -9.72 10.53 -0.35
N SER A 109 -8.89 9.72 -1.01
CA SER A 109 -9.22 8.33 -1.29
C SER A 109 -9.32 7.51 0.00
N GLY A 110 -8.42 7.71 0.96
CA GLY A 110 -8.47 7.04 2.27
C GLY A 110 -9.73 7.36 3.06
N GLU A 111 -10.12 8.64 3.13
CA GLU A 111 -11.40 9.06 3.73
C GLU A 111 -12.59 8.39 3.01
N ARG A 112 -12.57 8.37 1.67
CA ARG A 112 -13.67 7.76 0.91
C ARG A 112 -13.77 6.25 1.13
N VAL A 113 -12.64 5.55 1.29
CA VAL A 113 -12.63 4.13 1.69
C VAL A 113 -13.27 3.94 3.06
N CYS A 114 -12.93 4.77 4.05
CA CYS A 114 -13.55 4.74 5.38
C CYS A 114 -15.05 4.99 5.32
N GLU A 115 -15.48 6.02 4.61
CA GLU A 115 -16.91 6.37 4.47
C GLU A 115 -17.73 5.23 3.86
N LEU A 116 -17.19 4.60 2.80
CA LEU A 116 -17.92 3.57 2.06
C LEU A 116 -17.94 2.22 2.79
N LEU A 117 -16.82 1.84 3.41
CA LEU A 117 -16.66 0.50 3.99
C LEU A 117 -16.96 0.45 5.49
N GLY A 118 -16.90 1.59 6.19
CA GLY A 118 -17.07 1.64 7.65
C GLY A 118 -15.97 0.83 8.36
N SER A 119 -16.24 -0.44 8.58
CA SER A 119 -15.30 -1.36 9.25
C SER A 119 -14.88 -2.47 8.26
N PRO A 120 -13.79 -2.32 7.52
CA PRO A 120 -13.30 -3.38 6.64
C PRO A 120 -12.87 -4.61 7.46
N ARG A 121 -12.97 -5.80 6.85
CA ARG A 121 -12.64 -7.08 7.51
C ARG A 121 -11.13 -7.33 7.64
N VAL A 122 -10.34 -6.67 6.83
CA VAL A 122 -8.88 -6.80 6.75
C VAL A 122 -8.24 -5.40 6.68
N PRO A 123 -6.93 -5.27 6.95
CA PRO A 123 -6.25 -3.99 6.77
C PRO A 123 -6.22 -3.58 5.30
N ILE A 124 -6.51 -2.31 5.06
CA ILE A 124 -6.40 -1.62 3.77
C ILE A 124 -5.36 -0.51 3.95
N VAL A 125 -4.24 -0.61 3.26
CA VAL A 125 -3.11 0.31 3.43
C VAL A 125 -2.87 1.09 2.14
N LEU A 126 -3.03 2.41 2.20
CA LEU A 126 -2.68 3.30 1.11
C LEU A 126 -1.21 3.70 1.21
N THR A 127 -0.55 3.82 0.06
CA THR A 127 0.84 4.28 -0.04
C THR A 127 1.08 5.01 -1.36
N GLY A 128 2.23 5.64 -1.49
CA GLY A 128 2.66 6.33 -2.70
C GLY A 128 4.12 6.78 -2.56
N ALA A 129 4.54 7.73 -3.38
CA ALA A 129 5.88 8.31 -3.24
C ALA A 129 5.86 9.80 -3.56
N MET A 130 6.74 10.56 -2.91
CA MET A 130 6.98 11.96 -3.22
C MET A 130 7.88 12.09 -4.46
N ARG A 131 8.72 11.08 -4.71
CA ARG A 131 9.63 11.04 -5.87
C ARG A 131 9.42 9.77 -6.68
N PRO A 132 9.39 9.86 -8.02
CA PRO A 132 9.28 8.69 -8.89
C PRO A 132 10.31 7.60 -8.57
N TYR A 133 9.92 6.33 -8.75
CA TYR A 133 10.83 5.21 -8.54
C TYR A 133 12.12 5.30 -9.37
N VAL A 134 12.03 5.83 -10.58
CA VAL A 134 13.19 5.98 -11.48
C VAL A 134 14.23 7.00 -11.00
N MET A 135 13.92 7.78 -9.98
CA MET A 135 14.87 8.74 -9.41
C MET A 135 15.81 8.05 -8.39
N ARG A 136 17.09 8.41 -8.43
CA ARG A 136 18.11 7.79 -7.58
C ARG A 136 17.85 7.90 -6.07
N ASN A 137 17.24 9.01 -5.63
CA ASN A 137 16.93 9.28 -4.22
C ASN A 137 15.43 9.14 -3.92
N THR A 138 14.78 8.19 -4.59
CA THR A 138 13.35 7.94 -4.42
C THR A 138 13.02 7.37 -3.03
N ASP A 139 11.81 7.71 -2.54
CA ASP A 139 11.18 7.11 -1.37
C ASP A 139 10.24 5.94 -1.74
N ALA A 140 10.11 5.63 -3.03
CA ALA A 140 9.10 4.70 -3.54
C ALA A 140 9.25 3.27 -2.99
N LEU A 141 10.48 2.70 -3.04
CA LEU A 141 10.69 1.32 -2.61
C LEU A 141 10.54 1.17 -1.09
N GLN A 142 10.99 2.16 -0.33
CA GLN A 142 10.80 2.22 1.11
C GLN A 142 9.29 2.21 1.43
N ASN A 143 8.52 3.13 0.88
CA ASN A 143 7.10 3.26 1.17
C ASN A 143 6.30 2.02 0.74
N LEU A 144 6.62 1.41 -0.41
CA LEU A 144 5.99 0.15 -0.83
C LEU A 144 6.30 -0.98 0.15
N THR A 145 7.55 -1.11 0.59
CA THR A 145 7.97 -2.14 1.56
C THR A 145 7.26 -1.95 2.90
N GLU A 146 7.17 -0.72 3.39
CA GLU A 146 6.44 -0.37 4.61
C GLU A 146 4.96 -0.72 4.52
N ALA A 147 4.31 -0.40 3.40
CA ALA A 147 2.91 -0.73 3.17
C ALA A 147 2.68 -2.25 3.11
N LEU A 148 3.57 -2.99 2.45
CA LEU A 148 3.52 -4.45 2.39
C LEU A 148 3.77 -5.12 3.75
N LEU A 149 4.54 -4.50 4.63
CA LEU A 149 4.70 -4.96 6.01
C LEU A 149 3.48 -4.58 6.85
N ALA A 150 3.04 -3.31 6.76
CA ALA A 150 1.91 -2.80 7.53
C ALA A 150 0.63 -3.62 7.28
N VAL A 151 0.32 -3.96 6.02
CA VAL A 151 -0.86 -4.76 5.67
C VAL A 151 -0.85 -6.17 6.29
N GLN A 152 0.30 -6.68 6.69
CA GLN A 152 0.42 -7.99 7.33
C GLN A 152 0.23 -7.95 8.85
N VAL A 153 0.57 -6.82 9.49
CA VAL A 153 0.67 -6.72 10.96
C VAL A 153 -0.37 -5.81 11.58
N MET A 154 -0.96 -4.88 10.80
CA MET A 154 -2.01 -4.00 11.33
C MET A 154 -3.33 -4.75 11.50
N PRO A 155 -4.16 -4.35 12.49
CA PRO A 155 -5.53 -4.85 12.59
C PRO A 155 -6.39 -4.36 11.41
N ALA A 156 -7.59 -4.93 11.27
CA ALA A 156 -8.56 -4.47 10.28
C ALA A 156 -8.83 -2.97 10.43
N GLY A 157 -8.82 -2.24 9.31
CA GLY A 157 -8.92 -0.78 9.29
C GLY A 157 -8.34 -0.19 8.01
N VAL A 158 -8.40 1.13 7.88
CA VAL A 158 -7.85 1.88 6.74
C VAL A 158 -6.68 2.72 7.21
N TYR A 159 -5.55 2.64 6.51
CA TYR A 159 -4.28 3.24 6.92
C TYR A 159 -3.58 3.92 5.74
N VAL A 160 -2.68 4.84 6.04
CA VAL A 160 -1.60 5.24 5.14
C VAL A 160 -0.26 4.81 5.75
N ALA A 161 0.62 4.22 4.95
CA ALA A 161 1.99 3.86 5.34
C ALA A 161 2.97 4.56 4.41
N MET A 162 3.74 5.50 4.95
CA MET A 162 4.80 6.24 4.25
C MET A 162 5.81 6.82 5.26
N HIS A 163 7.07 6.86 4.85
CA HIS A 163 8.14 7.53 5.60
C HIS A 163 8.27 7.02 7.04
N ASN A 164 8.25 5.70 7.20
CA ASN A 164 8.35 4.99 8.48
C ASN A 164 7.23 5.35 9.49
N GLN A 165 6.05 5.71 8.96
CA GLN A 165 4.86 5.99 9.74
C GLN A 165 3.67 5.22 9.21
N VAL A 166 2.82 4.72 10.12
CA VAL A 166 1.51 4.16 9.80
C VAL A 166 0.45 4.97 10.54
N LEU A 167 -0.40 5.65 9.79
CA LEU A 167 -1.47 6.49 10.35
C LEU A 167 -2.83 5.92 9.94
N GLN A 168 -3.74 5.82 10.90
CA GLN A 168 -5.08 5.30 10.68
C GLN A 168 -6.05 6.42 10.30
N PHE A 169 -6.81 6.21 9.23
CA PHE A 169 -7.96 7.02 8.85
C PHE A 169 -9.14 6.80 9.83
N PRO A 170 -10.04 7.77 9.96
CA PRO A 170 -10.11 9.07 9.27
C PRO A 170 -9.24 10.17 9.91
N GLY A 171 -9.20 11.32 9.25
CA GLY A 171 -8.52 12.52 9.79
C GLY A 171 -7.05 12.63 9.40
N ILE A 172 -6.66 12.11 8.24
CA ILE A 172 -5.30 12.21 7.74
C ILE A 172 -5.23 13.26 6.64
N VAL A 173 -4.19 14.09 6.67
CA VAL A 173 -3.92 15.14 5.69
C VAL A 173 -2.46 15.08 5.22
N LYS A 174 -2.24 15.56 3.98
CA LYS A 174 -0.88 15.74 3.46
C LYS A 174 -0.29 17.05 4.00
N ASP A 175 0.79 16.94 4.76
CA ASP A 175 1.64 18.08 5.11
C ASP A 175 2.57 18.35 3.92
N LYS A 176 2.32 19.45 3.20
CA LYS A 176 3.09 19.82 2.00
C LYS A 176 4.49 20.29 2.33
N ASP A 177 4.68 20.91 3.49
CA ASP A 177 5.96 21.48 3.90
C ASP A 177 6.93 20.37 4.33
N ARG A 178 6.41 19.35 5.01
CA ARG A 178 7.18 18.16 5.42
C ARG A 178 7.24 17.09 4.33
N GLY A 179 6.40 17.18 3.30
CA GLY A 179 6.30 16.16 2.26
C GLY A 179 5.87 14.78 2.78
N THR A 180 4.96 14.74 3.77
CA THR A 180 4.48 13.49 4.38
C THR A 180 3.00 13.61 4.79
N PHE A 181 2.47 12.60 5.47
CA PHE A 181 1.11 12.62 6.01
C PHE A 181 1.15 12.82 7.53
N VAL A 182 0.15 13.53 8.05
CA VAL A 182 -0.04 13.80 9.48
C VAL A 182 -1.52 13.70 9.86
N ARG A 183 -1.82 13.61 11.16
CA ARG A 183 -3.20 13.78 11.65
C ARG A 183 -3.60 15.24 11.55
N ALA A 184 -4.83 15.50 11.11
CA ALA A 184 -5.39 16.84 11.13
C ALA A 184 -5.49 17.35 12.57
N GLY A 185 -4.93 18.54 12.84
CA GLY A 185 -4.96 19.16 14.17
C GLY A 185 -3.85 18.70 15.13
N GLY A 186 -2.81 17.98 14.64
CA GLY A 186 -1.61 17.62 15.39
C GLY A 186 -0.46 18.62 15.20
#